data_a9299fab1d29be9ec8f604344fcd19cb
#
_entry.id   a9299fab1d29be9ec8f604344fcd19cb
#
_cell.length_a   1.000
_cell.length_b   1.000
_cell.length_c   1.000
_cell.angle_alpha   90.00
_cell.angle_beta   90.00
_cell.angle_gamma   90.00
#
_symmetry.space_group_name_H-M   'P 1'
#
loop_
_entity.id
_entity.type
_entity.pdbx_description
1 polymer ?
#
loop_
_entity_poly.entity_id
_entity_poly.type
_entity_poly.pdbx_seq_one_letter_code
_entity_poly.pdbx_strand_id
1 'polypeptide(L)'
;MKTEILYIDMDNVLVDFPSAFKKLNKETLQEYEGRLDEVPGIFSLMEPLEGAKEAFDALAADYDTYILSTAPWKNPSAWSDKLLWVKKNLGNAAYKRLILSHHKNLNA
;
A
#
# COMPACT_ATOMS: atom_id res chain seq x y z
N MET A 1 20.90 -16.24 -6.68
CA MET A 1 19.90 -15.92 -7.71
C MET A 1 18.50 -15.93 -7.12
N LYS A 2 17.70 -14.91 -7.38
CA LYS A 2 16.35 -14.77 -6.82
C LYS A 2 15.37 -15.52 -7.72
N THR A 3 15.09 -16.76 -7.39
CA THR A 3 14.20 -17.59 -8.19
C THR A 3 12.78 -17.70 -7.65
N GLU A 4 12.62 -17.47 -6.35
CA GLU A 4 11.30 -17.53 -5.71
C GLU A 4 10.63 -16.15 -5.71
N ILE A 5 9.37 -16.15 -6.13
CA ILE A 5 8.55 -14.93 -6.11
C ILE A 5 7.86 -14.85 -4.76
N LEU A 6 7.98 -13.69 -4.11
CA LEU A 6 7.34 -13.40 -2.83
C LEU A 6 6.36 -12.24 -3.01
N TYR A 7 5.11 -12.44 -2.61
CA TYR A 7 4.10 -11.38 -2.61
C TYR A 7 3.92 -10.86 -1.19
N ILE A 8 3.98 -9.55 -1.03
CA ILE A 8 3.80 -8.88 0.26
C ILE A 8 2.57 -7.99 0.18
N ASP A 9 1.65 -8.14 1.13
CA ASP A 9 0.53 -7.21 1.27
C ASP A 9 1.04 -5.81 1.61
N MET A 10 0.34 -4.79 1.13
CA MET A 10 0.69 -3.40 1.40
C MET A 10 0.03 -2.89 2.69
N ASP A 11 -1.30 -2.96 2.76
CA ASP A 11 -2.04 -2.37 3.88
C ASP A 11 -1.84 -3.19 5.16
N ASN A 12 -1.49 -2.51 6.25
CA ASN A 12 -1.22 -3.09 7.57
C ASN A 12 -0.06 -4.08 7.63
N VAL A 13 0.73 -4.17 6.56
CA VAL A 13 2.00 -4.91 6.51
C VAL A 13 3.15 -3.95 6.29
N LEU A 14 3.05 -3.10 5.28
CA LEU A 14 4.01 -2.04 4.98
C LEU A 14 3.49 -0.67 5.39
N VAL A 15 2.19 -0.49 5.38
CA VAL A 15 1.49 0.78 5.55
C VAL A 15 0.64 0.73 6.81
N ASP A 16 0.77 1.74 7.64
CA ASP A 16 -0.10 1.95 8.80
C ASP A 16 -1.38 2.66 8.32
N PHE A 17 -2.39 1.88 7.89
CA PHE A 17 -3.63 2.44 7.38
C PHE A 17 -4.34 3.35 8.39
N PRO A 18 -4.46 2.96 9.68
CA PRO A 18 -5.08 3.84 10.65
C PRO A 18 -4.38 5.19 10.86
N SER A 19 -3.10 5.32 10.50
CA SER A 19 -2.38 6.59 10.66
C SER A 19 -3.02 7.71 9.85
N ALA A 20 -3.66 7.39 8.73
CA ALA A 20 -4.33 8.38 7.89
C ALA A 20 -5.58 8.96 8.57
N PHE A 21 -6.22 8.20 9.46
CA PHE A 21 -7.47 8.65 10.11
C PHE A 21 -7.25 9.87 10.99
N LYS A 22 -6.08 9.97 11.60
CA LYS A 22 -5.72 11.10 12.45
C LYS A 22 -5.57 12.39 11.66
N LYS A 23 -5.43 12.30 10.36
CA LYS A 23 -5.27 13.43 9.45
C LYS A 23 -6.58 13.88 8.81
N LEU A 24 -7.68 13.17 9.12
CA LEU A 24 -9.02 13.49 8.62
C LEU A 24 -9.81 14.29 9.66
N ASN A 25 -10.70 15.19 9.19
CA ASN A 25 -11.59 15.90 10.09
C ASN A 25 -12.79 15.03 10.48
N LYS A 26 -13.54 15.48 11.50
CA LYS A 26 -14.70 14.73 12.01
C LYS A 26 -15.78 14.50 10.96
N GLU A 27 -16.03 15.49 10.13
CA GLU A 27 -17.08 15.42 9.10
C GLU A 27 -16.76 14.32 8.10
N THR A 28 -15.51 14.26 7.64
CA THR A 28 -15.06 13.22 6.72
C THR A 28 -15.15 11.83 7.36
N LEU A 29 -14.72 11.71 8.61
CA LEU A 29 -14.79 10.44 9.33
C LEU A 29 -16.22 9.95 9.46
N GLN A 30 -17.17 10.84 9.73
CA GLN A 30 -18.58 10.48 9.84
C GLN A 30 -19.18 10.12 8.48
N GLU A 31 -18.87 10.90 7.44
CA GLU A 31 -19.40 10.67 6.10
C GLU A 31 -18.97 9.33 5.54
N TYR A 32 -17.73 8.92 5.80
CA TYR A 32 -17.17 7.69 5.26
C TYR A 32 -17.08 6.56 6.29
N GLU A 33 -17.86 6.64 7.36
CA GLU A 33 -17.87 5.58 8.38
C GLU A 33 -18.16 4.22 7.73
N GLY A 34 -17.31 3.23 8.03
CA GLY A 34 -17.41 1.90 7.45
C GLY A 34 -16.84 1.77 6.03
N ARG A 35 -16.37 2.87 5.44
CA ARG A 35 -15.82 2.86 4.08
C ARG A 35 -14.70 3.90 3.94
N LEU A 36 -13.79 3.94 4.92
CA LEU A 36 -12.71 4.92 4.95
C LEU A 36 -11.72 4.77 3.79
N ASP A 37 -11.63 3.57 3.22
CA ASP A 37 -10.80 3.34 2.03
C ASP A 37 -11.34 4.05 0.78
N GLU A 38 -12.58 4.54 0.80
CA GLU A 38 -13.18 5.29 -0.29
C GLU A 38 -12.91 6.79 -0.22
N VAL A 39 -12.31 7.29 0.88
CA VAL A 39 -11.99 8.72 1.01
C VAL A 39 -10.96 9.11 -0.04
N PRO A 40 -11.27 10.10 -0.91
CA PRO A 40 -10.29 10.55 -1.90
C PRO A 40 -8.99 11.01 -1.24
N GLY A 41 -7.86 10.52 -1.74
CA GLY A 41 -6.54 10.87 -1.22
C GLY A 41 -6.13 10.18 0.07
N ILE A 42 -6.96 9.28 0.62
CA ILE A 42 -6.65 8.63 1.91
C ILE A 42 -5.30 7.91 1.87
N PHE A 43 -4.97 7.26 0.77
CA PHE A 43 -3.74 6.49 0.66
C PHE A 43 -2.48 7.38 0.58
N SER A 44 -2.63 8.65 0.24
CA SER A 44 -1.51 9.60 0.25
C SER A 44 -1.16 10.08 1.67
N LEU A 45 -2.07 9.88 2.63
CA LEU A 45 -1.92 10.35 4.01
C LEU A 45 -1.29 9.30 4.93
N MET A 46 -1.11 8.09 4.45
CA MET A 46 -0.64 6.97 5.28
C MET A 46 0.86 7.03 5.55
N GLU A 47 1.22 6.68 6.79
CA GLU A 47 2.62 6.54 7.19
C GLU A 47 3.06 5.08 7.01
N PRO A 48 4.35 4.83 6.75
CA PRO A 48 4.86 3.46 6.76
C PRO A 48 4.87 2.91 8.19
N LEU A 49 4.66 1.60 8.31
CA LEU A 49 4.90 0.93 9.59
C LEU A 49 6.39 1.00 9.91
N GLU A 50 6.72 1.09 11.19
CA GLU A 50 8.11 1.13 11.62
C GLU A 50 8.85 -0.11 11.13
N GLY A 51 10.01 0.11 10.51
CA GLY A 51 10.81 -0.98 9.96
C GLY A 51 10.34 -1.54 8.62
N ALA A 52 9.27 -0.99 8.03
CA ALA A 52 8.71 -1.51 6.77
C ALA A 52 9.74 -1.46 5.62
N LYS A 53 10.44 -0.35 5.46
CA LYS A 53 11.43 -0.23 4.38
C LYS A 53 12.59 -1.19 4.57
N GLU A 54 13.09 -1.29 5.79
CA GLU A 54 14.22 -2.18 6.12
C GLU A 54 13.83 -3.64 5.89
N ALA A 55 12.62 -4.04 6.29
CA ALA A 55 12.11 -5.38 6.07
C ALA A 55 11.92 -5.66 4.58
N PHE A 56 11.39 -4.71 3.84
CA PHE A 56 11.22 -4.86 2.40
C PHE A 56 12.57 -5.02 1.70
N ASP A 57 13.54 -4.19 2.04
CA ASP A 57 14.88 -4.26 1.44
C ASP A 57 15.54 -5.61 1.74
N ALA A 58 15.39 -6.13 2.95
CA ALA A 58 15.94 -7.43 3.32
C ALA A 58 15.32 -8.57 2.52
N LEU A 59 13.99 -8.56 2.36
CA LEU A 59 13.29 -9.58 1.56
C LEU A 59 13.62 -9.47 0.08
N ALA A 60 13.75 -8.24 -0.44
CA ALA A 60 14.10 -8.01 -1.83
C ALA A 60 15.51 -8.47 -2.18
N ALA A 61 16.41 -8.55 -1.19
CA ALA A 61 17.76 -9.07 -1.39
C ALA A 61 17.75 -10.59 -1.63
N ASP A 62 16.80 -11.32 -1.03
CA ASP A 62 16.77 -12.77 -1.07
C ASP A 62 15.72 -13.35 -2.03
N TYR A 63 14.65 -12.59 -2.30
CA TYR A 63 13.52 -13.06 -3.10
C TYR A 63 13.21 -12.09 -4.24
N ASP A 64 12.54 -12.60 -5.27
CA ASP A 64 11.95 -11.76 -6.30
C ASP A 64 10.63 -11.21 -5.73
N THR A 65 10.71 -10.07 -5.06
CA THR A 65 9.66 -9.57 -4.17
C THR A 65 8.76 -8.57 -4.87
N TYR A 66 7.45 -8.79 -4.77
CA TYR A 66 6.42 -7.90 -5.30
C TYR A 66 5.47 -7.48 -4.20
N ILE A 67 4.96 -6.26 -4.30
CA ILE A 67 3.90 -5.76 -3.44
C ILE A 67 2.57 -6.02 -4.14
N LEU A 68 1.67 -6.72 -3.47
CA LEU A 68 0.36 -7.05 -4.02
C LEU A 68 -0.71 -6.37 -3.17
N SER A 69 -1.49 -5.50 -3.78
CA SER A 69 -2.50 -4.71 -3.08
C SER A 69 -3.78 -4.61 -3.88
N THR A 70 -4.88 -4.37 -3.19
CA THR A 70 -6.15 -4.05 -3.85
C THR A 70 -6.36 -2.55 -3.89
N ALA A 71 -7.08 -2.08 -4.90
CA ALA A 71 -7.50 -0.69 -4.99
C ALA A 71 -9.02 -0.65 -5.04
N PRO A 72 -9.68 0.15 -4.16
CA PRO A 72 -11.14 0.24 -4.13
C PRO A 72 -11.70 0.79 -5.43
N TRP A 73 -12.78 0.18 -5.92
CA TRP A 73 -13.43 0.62 -7.15
C TRP A 73 -13.88 2.08 -7.07
N LYS A 74 -14.41 2.49 -5.91
CA LYS A 74 -14.97 3.83 -5.71
C LYS A 74 -13.95 4.91 -5.33
N ASN A 75 -12.66 4.57 -5.29
CA ASN A 75 -11.62 5.54 -4.99
C ASN A 75 -10.54 5.54 -6.08
N PRO A 76 -10.77 6.25 -7.19
CA PRO A 76 -9.79 6.29 -8.28
C PRO A 76 -8.41 6.78 -7.85
N SER A 77 -8.35 7.69 -6.86
CA SER A 77 -7.07 8.21 -6.36
C SER A 77 -6.20 7.13 -5.73
N ALA A 78 -6.79 6.02 -5.27
CA ALA A 78 -6.05 4.94 -4.64
C ALA A 78 -4.99 4.35 -5.58
N TRP A 79 -5.27 4.29 -6.87
CA TRP A 79 -4.34 3.72 -7.85
C TRP A 79 -3.05 4.53 -7.94
N SER A 80 -3.16 5.83 -8.15
CA SER A 80 -1.99 6.71 -8.22
C SER A 80 -1.35 6.93 -6.86
N ASP A 81 -2.15 7.08 -5.82
CA ASP A 81 -1.63 7.33 -4.47
C ASP A 81 -0.82 6.16 -3.93
N LYS A 82 -1.26 4.92 -4.18
CA LYS A 82 -0.48 3.75 -3.77
C LYS A 82 0.84 3.66 -4.52
N LEU A 83 0.84 3.96 -5.82
CA LEU A 83 2.07 3.99 -6.59
C LEU A 83 3.04 5.06 -6.06
N LEU A 84 2.54 6.26 -5.82
CA LEU A 84 3.37 7.36 -5.31
C LEU A 84 3.91 7.04 -3.91
N TRP A 85 3.08 6.40 -3.08
CA TRP A 85 3.48 5.98 -1.74
C TRP A 85 4.67 5.01 -1.79
N VAL A 86 4.58 4.02 -2.68
CA VAL A 86 5.65 3.02 -2.85
C VAL A 86 6.94 3.69 -3.32
N LYS A 87 6.85 4.59 -4.29
CA LYS A 87 8.02 5.32 -4.79
C LYS A 87 8.68 6.14 -3.69
N LYS A 88 7.88 6.82 -2.87
CA LYS A 88 8.38 7.69 -1.80
C LYS A 88 9.00 6.90 -0.65
N ASN A 89 8.35 5.84 -0.22
CA ASN A 89 8.68 5.16 1.03
C ASN A 89 9.57 3.93 0.86
N LEU A 90 9.53 3.27 -0.28
CA LEU A 90 10.31 2.05 -0.53
C LEU A 90 11.44 2.23 -1.54
N GLY A 91 11.35 3.23 -2.41
CA GLY A 91 12.44 3.60 -3.30
C GLY A 91 12.73 2.57 -4.40
N ASN A 92 14.00 2.48 -4.78
CA ASN A 92 14.44 1.70 -5.93
C ASN A 92 14.24 0.19 -5.80
N ALA A 93 14.26 -0.36 -4.59
CA ALA A 93 14.03 -1.79 -4.39
C ALA A 93 12.63 -2.21 -4.84
N ALA A 94 11.68 -1.27 -4.87
CA ALA A 94 10.31 -1.52 -5.29
C ALA A 94 10.02 -1.14 -6.74
N TYR A 95 11.05 -0.81 -7.53
CA TYR A 95 10.88 -0.39 -8.92
C TYR A 95 10.17 -1.46 -9.74
N LYS A 96 9.02 -1.10 -10.31
CA LYS A 96 8.17 -2.02 -11.10
C LYS A 96 7.71 -3.25 -10.32
N ARG A 97 7.61 -3.15 -8.99
CA ARG A 97 7.28 -4.28 -8.10
C ARG A 97 5.91 -4.13 -7.45
N LEU A 98 5.07 -3.19 -7.89
CA LEU A 98 3.73 -2.99 -7.35
C LEU A 98 2.69 -3.57 -8.29
N ILE A 99 1.85 -4.45 -7.76
CA ILE A 99 0.70 -5.02 -8.47
C ILE A 99 -0.57 -4.54 -7.78
N LEU A 100 -1.39 -3.80 -8.50
CA LEU A 100 -2.69 -3.33 -8.03
C LEU A 100 -3.81 -4.04 -8.78
N SER A 101 -4.81 -4.51 -8.05
CA SER A 101 -5.92 -5.25 -8.63
C SER A 101 -7.16 -5.08 -7.75
N HIS A 102 -8.35 -5.29 -8.32
CA HIS A 102 -9.58 -5.39 -7.52
C HIS A 102 -9.69 -6.76 -6.85
N HIS A 103 -9.02 -7.76 -7.37
CA HIS A 103 -9.09 -9.15 -6.91
C HIS A 103 -7.68 -9.71 -6.81
N LYS A 104 -7.01 -9.43 -5.68
CA LYS A 104 -5.60 -9.82 -5.56
C LYS A 104 -5.40 -11.34 -5.53
N ASN A 105 -6.43 -12.12 -5.17
CA ASN A 105 -6.36 -13.57 -5.21
C ASN A 105 -6.15 -14.13 -6.62
N LEU A 106 -6.45 -13.35 -7.67
CA LEU A 106 -6.23 -13.77 -9.05
C LEU A 106 -4.75 -13.67 -9.47
N ASN A 107 -3.94 -12.98 -8.68
CA ASN A 107 -2.53 -12.76 -8.99
C ASN A 107 -1.59 -13.62 -8.12
N ALA A 108 -2.15 -14.35 -7.19
CA ALA A 108 -1.35 -15.14 -6.25
C ALA A 108 -0.90 -16.48 -6.85
#